data_79205a05982f47a92a7143ab510d5469
#
_entry.id   79205a05982f47a92a7143ab510d5469
#
_cell.length_a   1.000
_cell.length_b   1.000
_cell.length_c   1.000
_cell.angle_alpha   90.00
_cell.angle_beta   90.00
_cell.angle_gamma   90.00
#
_symmetry.space_group_name_H-M   'P 1'
#
loop_
_entity.id
_entity.type
_entity.pdbx_description
1 polymer ?
#
loop_
_entity_poly.entity_id
_entity_poly.type
_entity_poly.pdbx_seq_one_letter_code
_entity_poly.pdbx_strand_id
1 'polypeptide(L)'
;MISLPYLAIACLSSVAAHWVTVTVDASKSLGPLPQTSRFFGCDEPNEATQLNGSALIKELGELGPSQTYFRTHNLLTTGDGSPRLKWGSTNAYTEDGAGNPIYNWTVIDNIFDTYLERNVKPYAQIGFMPKALSTNPDPYEFYFDETLSYNVIFTGWSYPPKSYQKWAELVYQWVKHSVERYGAEEVNSWYWEVWNEPNIPYFNGTEYDFLILHDFAVDAVRRALSTARIGGPEIAGGGTGTSGDYLRQFLQHTVDGQNAATGQIGTELDFISFHAKGSPIYINATAATPEHLQMNVSAALQNARDAFNVIKEFPTLDHLPVIIGEDDPDGCAACASPAYGYRNGIVFPSYTAESFVRQLDLAAEYGIDLQGTLTWAFEYDGRKYFDGLRVLTTNGIDKPILNIFRMFGKMTGNRVQARSSAQLALQDVVANSVQNATDVGVLASSDESSGKVAVMIWHYHDDDLPKPDAQIEVDVHGLTKNCKSVKLTHYRIDDNHSNSYTTWLEMGSPQQPTTEQYETLRTAGQLQTVSRAKRVRVTGGELRVSLSLPIHGTSLLVFEQ
;
A
#
# COMPACT_ATOMS: atom_id res chain seq x y z
N MET A 1 52.15 -50.76 -23.80
CA MET A 1 51.62 -49.40 -23.58
C MET A 1 50.58 -49.49 -22.50
N ILE A 2 50.97 -49.05 -21.29
CA ILE A 2 50.11 -49.09 -20.09
C ILE A 2 49.45 -47.71 -19.96
N SER A 3 48.12 -47.66 -20.10
CA SER A 3 47.36 -46.42 -19.91
C SER A 3 47.09 -46.22 -18.43
N LEU A 4 47.57 -45.11 -17.85
CA LEU A 4 47.21 -44.64 -16.52
C LEU A 4 45.82 -43.93 -16.57
N PRO A 5 44.93 -44.16 -15.63
CA PRO A 5 43.71 -43.37 -15.51
C PRO A 5 44.01 -42.02 -14.83
N TYR A 6 43.55 -40.93 -15.46
CA TYR A 6 43.52 -39.61 -14.83
C TYR A 6 42.47 -39.60 -13.72
N LEU A 7 42.91 -39.41 -12.47
CA LEU A 7 42.03 -39.15 -11.34
C LEU A 7 41.68 -37.64 -11.34
N ALA A 8 40.48 -37.29 -11.74
CA ALA A 8 39.97 -35.92 -11.59
C ALA A 8 39.60 -35.70 -10.11
N ILE A 9 40.43 -34.95 -9.40
CA ILE A 9 40.08 -34.44 -8.06
C ILE A 9 39.11 -33.28 -8.24
N ALA A 10 37.84 -33.52 -7.99
CA ALA A 10 36.85 -32.44 -7.84
C ALA A 10 37.13 -31.72 -6.51
N CYS A 11 37.73 -30.54 -6.57
CA CYS A 11 37.76 -29.62 -5.44
C CYS A 11 36.33 -29.14 -5.17
N LEU A 12 35.66 -29.77 -4.24
CA LEU A 12 34.48 -29.20 -3.58
C LEU A 12 34.97 -28.03 -2.71
N SER A 13 34.93 -26.82 -3.26
CA SER A 13 35.04 -25.61 -2.44
C SER A 13 33.80 -25.56 -1.55
N SER A 14 33.96 -25.88 -0.27
CA SER A 14 32.96 -25.60 0.74
C SER A 14 32.86 -24.08 0.85
N VAL A 15 31.82 -23.51 0.21
CA VAL A 15 31.39 -22.15 0.50
C VAL A 15 30.93 -22.17 1.95
N ALA A 16 31.76 -21.65 2.86
CA ALA A 16 31.34 -21.43 4.23
C ALA A 16 30.06 -20.57 4.19
N ALA A 17 28.96 -21.09 4.69
CA ALA A 17 27.73 -20.33 4.80
C ALA A 17 28.02 -19.11 5.68
N HIS A 18 28.05 -17.92 5.09
CA HIS A 18 28.15 -16.67 5.85
C HIS A 18 26.84 -16.45 6.60
N TRP A 19 26.90 -16.57 7.92
CA TRP A 19 25.77 -16.28 8.79
C TRP A 19 25.48 -14.77 8.80
N VAL A 20 24.22 -14.42 8.56
CA VAL A 20 23.72 -13.06 8.76
C VAL A 20 23.36 -12.91 10.23
N THR A 21 23.95 -11.93 10.90
CA THR A 21 23.60 -11.61 12.29
C THR A 21 22.57 -10.51 12.32
N VAL A 22 21.42 -10.78 12.92
CA VAL A 22 20.39 -9.80 13.24
C VAL A 22 20.42 -9.52 14.74
N THR A 23 20.71 -8.28 15.12
CA THR A 23 20.77 -7.86 16.53
C THR A 23 19.61 -6.91 16.83
N VAL A 24 18.84 -7.21 17.88
CA VAL A 24 17.72 -6.40 18.37
C VAL A 24 17.95 -6.02 19.83
N ASP A 25 17.86 -4.74 20.15
CA ASP A 25 17.88 -4.24 21.53
C ASP A 25 16.48 -3.73 21.92
N ALA A 26 15.69 -4.60 22.55
CA ALA A 26 14.32 -4.31 22.95
C ALA A 26 14.21 -3.19 24.00
N SER A 27 15.31 -2.85 24.69
CA SER A 27 15.36 -1.75 25.67
C SER A 27 15.63 -0.37 25.05
N LYS A 28 16.06 -0.33 23.77
CA LYS A 28 16.37 0.91 23.06
C LYS A 28 15.21 1.33 22.15
N SER A 29 14.26 2.03 22.73
CA SER A 29 13.15 2.63 21.98
C SER A 29 13.62 3.74 21.05
N LEU A 30 13.06 3.72 19.83
CA LEU A 30 13.19 4.77 18.80
C LEU A 30 11.90 5.62 18.71
N GLY A 31 10.97 5.46 19.65
CA GLY A 31 9.65 6.08 19.63
C GLY A 31 8.54 5.11 19.22
N PRO A 32 7.29 5.56 19.18
CA PRO A 32 6.17 4.74 18.71
C PRO A 32 6.45 4.18 17.31
N LEU A 33 6.11 2.91 17.07
CA LEU A 33 6.18 2.35 15.72
C LEU A 33 5.04 2.93 14.87
N PRO A 34 5.32 3.74 13.84
CA PRO A 34 4.28 4.26 12.96
C PRO A 34 3.53 3.10 12.27
N GLN A 35 2.20 3.14 12.31
CA GLN A 35 1.33 2.10 11.74
C GLN A 35 0.95 2.44 10.30
N THR A 36 1.93 2.77 9.46
CA THR A 36 1.71 3.29 8.11
C THR A 36 1.06 2.29 7.16
N SER A 37 1.20 0.99 7.41
CA SER A 37 0.66 -0.10 6.59
C SER A 37 -0.84 -0.38 6.79
N ARG A 38 -1.60 0.59 7.32
CA ARG A 38 -3.04 0.48 7.62
C ARG A 38 -3.93 1.23 6.63
N PHE A 39 -3.37 1.54 5.46
CA PHE A 39 -4.06 2.25 4.39
C PHE A 39 -4.17 1.35 3.15
N PHE A 40 -5.38 1.22 2.63
CA PHE A 40 -5.71 0.42 1.46
C PHE A 40 -6.59 1.23 0.52
N GLY A 41 -6.74 0.79 -0.73
CA GLY A 41 -7.62 1.48 -1.67
C GLY A 41 -7.89 0.73 -2.95
N CYS A 42 -8.87 1.22 -3.72
CA CYS A 42 -9.21 0.72 -5.04
C CYS A 42 -9.94 1.76 -5.90
N ASP A 43 -9.92 1.53 -7.22
CA ASP A 43 -10.70 2.32 -8.20
C ASP A 43 -12.20 2.00 -8.15
N GLU A 44 -12.56 0.79 -7.70
CA GLU A 44 -13.86 0.16 -7.88
C GLU A 44 -14.64 0.09 -6.56
N PRO A 45 -15.26 1.20 -6.11
CA PRO A 45 -15.92 1.28 -4.81
C PRO A 45 -17.07 0.26 -4.66
N ASN A 46 -17.70 -0.10 -5.76
CA ASN A 46 -18.84 -1.00 -5.78
C ASN A 46 -18.47 -2.44 -5.42
N GLU A 47 -17.20 -2.85 -5.62
CA GLU A 47 -16.71 -4.18 -5.18
C GLU A 47 -16.75 -4.35 -3.65
N ALA A 48 -16.62 -3.27 -2.89
CA ALA A 48 -16.66 -3.34 -1.43
C ALA A 48 -17.98 -3.90 -0.88
N THR A 49 -19.07 -3.78 -1.62
CA THR A 49 -20.39 -4.30 -1.24
C THR A 49 -20.68 -5.71 -1.78
N GLN A 50 -19.78 -6.27 -2.60
CA GLN A 50 -19.87 -7.65 -3.07
C GLN A 50 -19.43 -8.65 -1.98
N LEU A 51 -19.72 -9.92 -2.19
CA LEU A 51 -19.51 -10.98 -1.18
C LEU A 51 -18.05 -11.02 -0.70
N ASN A 52 -17.09 -11.18 -1.64
CA ASN A 52 -15.68 -11.32 -1.29
C ASN A 52 -15.06 -9.96 -0.91
N GLY A 53 -15.44 -8.88 -1.60
CA GLY A 53 -14.99 -7.53 -1.24
C GLY A 53 -15.40 -7.14 0.18
N SER A 54 -16.64 -7.39 0.55
CA SER A 54 -17.14 -7.15 1.91
C SER A 54 -16.44 -8.03 2.97
N ALA A 55 -16.11 -9.29 2.62
CA ALA A 55 -15.33 -10.16 3.50
C ALA A 55 -13.89 -9.63 3.67
N LEU A 56 -13.26 -9.18 2.59
CA LEU A 56 -11.92 -8.59 2.64
C LEU A 56 -11.90 -7.30 3.48
N ILE A 57 -12.87 -6.39 3.34
CA ILE A 57 -12.97 -5.19 4.20
C ILE A 57 -12.98 -5.59 5.68
N LYS A 58 -13.70 -6.66 6.05
CA LYS A 58 -13.70 -7.16 7.43
C LYS A 58 -12.29 -7.60 7.86
N GLU A 59 -11.59 -8.35 7.03
CA GLU A 59 -10.23 -8.80 7.33
C GLU A 59 -9.26 -7.62 7.48
N LEU A 60 -9.40 -6.58 6.64
CA LEU A 60 -8.60 -5.36 6.76
C LEU A 60 -8.87 -4.62 8.07
N GLY A 61 -10.11 -4.57 8.54
CA GLY A 61 -10.47 -4.00 9.84
C GLY A 61 -9.95 -4.79 11.04
N GLU A 62 -9.65 -6.09 10.85
CA GLU A 62 -9.15 -7.00 11.90
C GLU A 62 -7.62 -7.17 11.91
N LEU A 63 -6.87 -6.49 11.01
CA LEU A 63 -5.42 -6.67 10.88
C LEU A 63 -4.62 -6.37 12.17
N GLY A 64 -5.11 -5.50 13.04
CA GLY A 64 -4.44 -5.15 14.31
C GLY A 64 -5.19 -4.05 15.06
N PRO A 65 -4.63 -3.54 16.17
CA PRO A 65 -5.33 -2.59 17.03
C PRO A 65 -5.46 -1.17 16.44
N SER A 66 -4.63 -0.81 15.46
CA SER A 66 -4.66 0.52 14.85
C SER A 66 -5.77 0.63 13.81
N GLN A 67 -6.34 1.83 13.67
CA GLN A 67 -7.42 2.09 12.71
C GLN A 67 -6.97 1.84 11.28
N THR A 68 -7.80 1.13 10.51
CA THR A 68 -7.62 0.93 9.07
C THR A 68 -8.43 1.97 8.29
N TYR A 69 -7.84 2.50 7.23
CA TYR A 69 -8.47 3.43 6.30
C TYR A 69 -8.54 2.83 4.89
N PHE A 70 -9.63 3.13 4.18
CA PHE A 70 -9.82 2.66 2.82
C PHE A 70 -10.08 3.83 1.88
N ARG A 71 -9.11 4.11 1.00
CA ARG A 71 -9.16 5.16 -0.02
C ARG A 71 -9.92 4.66 -1.23
N THR A 72 -10.85 5.45 -1.72
CA THR A 72 -11.77 4.98 -2.75
C THR A 72 -11.99 6.04 -3.82
N HIS A 73 -11.73 5.69 -5.08
CA HIS A 73 -12.08 6.50 -6.24
C HIS A 73 -13.57 6.40 -6.61
N ASN A 74 -13.98 7.18 -7.59
CA ASN A 74 -15.28 7.09 -8.25
C ASN A 74 -16.51 7.33 -7.36
N LEU A 75 -16.35 7.94 -6.17
CA LEU A 75 -17.46 8.17 -5.23
C LEU A 75 -18.50 9.21 -5.74
N LEU A 76 -18.14 10.05 -6.73
CA LEU A 76 -19.05 11.01 -7.35
C LEU A 76 -19.32 10.73 -8.83
N THR A 77 -18.74 9.66 -9.38
CA THR A 77 -18.90 9.29 -10.78
C THR A 77 -20.33 8.85 -11.08
N THR A 78 -20.87 9.33 -12.20
CA THR A 78 -22.22 8.97 -12.67
C THR A 78 -22.21 7.57 -13.28
N GLY A 79 -23.18 6.74 -12.93
CA GLY A 79 -23.36 5.38 -13.45
C GLY A 79 -24.40 4.60 -12.66
N ASP A 80 -24.48 3.31 -12.88
CA ASP A 80 -25.52 2.44 -12.31
C ASP A 80 -25.11 1.76 -10.98
N GLY A 81 -23.89 2.00 -10.49
CA GLY A 81 -23.37 1.37 -9.28
C GLY A 81 -22.90 -0.07 -9.46
N SER A 82 -22.82 -0.57 -10.69
CA SER A 82 -22.32 -1.91 -10.98
C SER A 82 -20.80 -1.99 -10.86
N PRO A 83 -20.24 -3.01 -10.18
CA PRO A 83 -18.80 -3.21 -10.12
C PRO A 83 -18.24 -3.63 -11.49
N ARG A 84 -17.16 -3.00 -11.93
CA ARG A 84 -16.43 -3.30 -13.17
C ARG A 84 -14.96 -2.96 -13.01
N LEU A 85 -14.09 -3.66 -13.74
CA LEU A 85 -12.65 -3.41 -13.71
C LEU A 85 -12.33 -1.97 -14.13
N LYS A 86 -11.57 -1.27 -13.32
CA LYS A 86 -11.17 0.14 -13.48
C LYS A 86 -12.32 1.15 -13.57
N TRP A 87 -13.51 0.75 -13.12
CA TRP A 87 -14.70 1.60 -13.12
C TRP A 87 -15.45 1.49 -11.79
N GLY A 88 -15.97 2.61 -11.33
CA GLY A 88 -16.94 2.66 -10.25
C GLY A 88 -17.91 3.81 -10.45
N SER A 89 -19.04 3.75 -9.80
CA SER A 89 -20.04 4.80 -9.88
C SER A 89 -21.01 4.75 -8.71
N THR A 90 -21.56 5.91 -8.36
CA THR A 90 -22.54 6.01 -7.28
C THR A 90 -23.78 6.76 -7.71
N ASN A 91 -23.70 7.50 -8.82
CA ASN A 91 -24.74 8.39 -9.32
C ASN A 91 -25.23 9.40 -8.26
N ALA A 92 -24.30 9.87 -7.42
CA ALA A 92 -24.63 10.76 -6.29
C ALA A 92 -25.19 12.11 -6.70
N TYR A 93 -24.92 12.55 -7.94
CA TYR A 93 -25.36 13.83 -8.48
C TYR A 93 -25.93 13.70 -9.89
N THR A 94 -27.13 14.25 -10.06
CA THR A 94 -27.75 14.48 -11.36
C THR A 94 -28.43 15.85 -11.38
N GLU A 95 -28.95 16.28 -12.53
CA GLU A 95 -29.73 17.52 -12.65
C GLU A 95 -31.09 17.23 -13.28
N ASP A 96 -32.11 17.99 -12.86
CA ASP A 96 -33.41 17.99 -13.52
C ASP A 96 -33.37 18.74 -14.87
N GLY A 97 -34.49 18.76 -15.58
CA GLY A 97 -34.61 19.46 -16.87
C GLY A 97 -34.43 20.99 -16.82
N ALA A 98 -34.42 21.58 -15.63
CA ALA A 98 -34.14 22.99 -15.39
C ALA A 98 -32.71 23.25 -14.90
N GLY A 99 -31.90 22.18 -14.73
CA GLY A 99 -30.53 22.25 -14.25
C GLY A 99 -30.41 22.36 -12.72
N ASN A 100 -31.47 22.03 -11.98
CA ASN A 100 -31.40 21.99 -10.53
C ASN A 100 -30.74 20.66 -10.06
N PRO A 101 -29.90 20.67 -8.99
CA PRO A 101 -29.26 19.49 -8.49
C PRO A 101 -30.24 18.49 -7.88
N ILE A 102 -29.99 17.22 -8.13
CA ILE A 102 -30.65 16.09 -7.49
C ILE A 102 -29.54 15.21 -6.87
N TYR A 103 -29.61 15.00 -5.55
CA TYR A 103 -28.64 14.19 -4.79
C TYR A 103 -29.24 12.82 -4.47
N ASN A 104 -28.40 11.77 -4.61
CA ASN A 104 -28.74 10.40 -4.22
C ASN A 104 -27.53 9.74 -3.56
N TRP A 105 -27.55 9.61 -2.26
CA TRP A 105 -26.45 9.07 -1.47
C TRP A 105 -26.51 7.55 -1.26
N THR A 106 -27.53 6.87 -1.78
CA THR A 106 -27.82 5.46 -1.45
C THR A 106 -26.62 4.54 -1.68
N VAL A 107 -25.89 4.68 -2.80
CA VAL A 107 -24.76 3.81 -3.11
C VAL A 107 -23.54 4.16 -2.25
N ILE A 108 -23.27 5.45 -2.05
CA ILE A 108 -22.19 5.91 -1.15
C ILE A 108 -22.45 5.42 0.29
N ASP A 109 -23.68 5.57 0.77
CA ASP A 109 -24.08 5.11 2.10
C ASP A 109 -23.81 3.60 2.27
N ASN A 110 -24.21 2.79 1.31
CA ASN A 110 -23.97 1.34 1.36
C ASN A 110 -22.47 0.99 1.41
N ILE A 111 -21.64 1.73 0.66
CA ILE A 111 -20.19 1.54 0.66
C ILE A 111 -19.62 1.93 2.04
N PHE A 112 -19.97 3.10 2.56
CA PHE A 112 -19.44 3.57 3.84
C PHE A 112 -20.00 2.80 5.03
N ASP A 113 -21.26 2.38 5.00
CA ASP A 113 -21.84 1.46 5.98
C ASP A 113 -21.03 0.16 6.01
N THR A 114 -20.67 -0.40 4.84
CA THR A 114 -19.84 -1.61 4.74
C THR A 114 -18.48 -1.44 5.40
N TYR A 115 -17.84 -0.28 5.23
CA TYR A 115 -16.56 0.02 5.88
C TYR A 115 -16.72 0.13 7.40
N LEU A 116 -17.63 0.97 7.86
CA LEU A 116 -17.79 1.29 9.28
C LEU A 116 -18.24 0.08 10.11
N GLU A 117 -19.17 -0.74 9.58
CA GLU A 117 -19.59 -2.00 10.21
C GLU A 117 -18.43 -2.99 10.41
N ARG A 118 -17.33 -2.81 9.68
CA ARG A 118 -16.15 -3.68 9.68
C ARG A 118 -14.91 -3.03 10.26
N ASN A 119 -15.10 -1.95 11.05
CA ASN A 119 -14.01 -1.21 11.70
C ASN A 119 -12.98 -0.64 10.70
N VAL A 120 -13.42 -0.26 9.51
CA VAL A 120 -12.63 0.46 8.51
C VAL A 120 -13.21 1.84 8.32
N LYS A 121 -12.38 2.87 8.21
CA LYS A 121 -12.82 4.25 8.03
C LYS A 121 -12.62 4.73 6.60
N PRO A 122 -13.53 5.55 6.09
CA PRO A 122 -13.35 6.17 4.80
C PRO A 122 -12.10 7.06 4.73
N TYR A 123 -11.34 6.89 3.65
CA TYR A 123 -10.44 7.87 3.09
C TYR A 123 -11.09 8.31 1.78
N ALA A 124 -11.98 9.30 1.90
CA ALA A 124 -12.91 9.68 0.85
C ALA A 124 -12.23 10.58 -0.18
N GLN A 125 -11.95 10.04 -1.36
CA GLN A 125 -11.49 10.82 -2.49
C GLN A 125 -12.68 11.59 -3.10
N ILE A 126 -12.61 12.92 -3.08
CA ILE A 126 -13.63 13.82 -3.66
C ILE A 126 -13.47 13.83 -5.18
N GLY A 127 -14.16 12.95 -5.84
CA GLY A 127 -14.08 12.71 -7.29
C GLY A 127 -14.84 11.42 -7.69
N PHE A 128 -14.99 11.15 -8.98
CA PHE A 128 -14.57 12.07 -10.05
C PHE A 128 -15.74 12.95 -10.50
N MET A 129 -15.56 13.70 -11.63
CA MET A 129 -16.57 14.67 -12.06
C MET A 129 -17.87 13.99 -12.51
N PRO A 130 -19.02 14.28 -11.89
CA PRO A 130 -20.31 13.78 -12.37
C PRO A 130 -20.59 14.22 -13.81
N LYS A 131 -21.24 13.37 -14.61
CA LYS A 131 -21.55 13.65 -16.03
C LYS A 131 -22.21 15.01 -16.23
N ALA A 132 -23.19 15.36 -15.40
CA ALA A 132 -23.92 16.62 -15.51
C ALA A 132 -23.04 17.87 -15.30
N LEU A 133 -21.98 17.77 -14.47
CA LEU A 133 -21.05 18.87 -14.21
C LEU A 133 -19.85 18.91 -15.16
N SER A 134 -19.51 17.81 -15.83
CA SER A 134 -18.31 17.74 -16.70
C SER A 134 -18.37 18.73 -17.87
N THR A 135 -17.26 19.44 -18.12
CA THR A 135 -17.11 20.32 -19.30
C THR A 135 -17.09 19.54 -20.61
N ASN A 136 -16.74 18.25 -20.58
CA ASN A 136 -16.73 17.36 -21.75
C ASN A 136 -17.36 15.99 -21.41
N PRO A 137 -18.70 15.91 -21.29
CA PRO A 137 -19.38 14.76 -20.69
C PRO A 137 -19.46 13.52 -21.58
N ASP A 138 -19.05 13.55 -22.84
CA ASP A 138 -19.21 12.44 -23.77
C ASP A 138 -17.91 12.16 -24.56
N PRO A 139 -17.46 10.89 -24.69
CA PRO A 139 -18.00 9.73 -23.98
C PRO A 139 -17.76 9.83 -22.47
N TYR A 140 -18.64 9.27 -21.64
CA TYR A 140 -18.50 9.31 -20.19
C TYR A 140 -18.11 7.96 -19.60
N GLU A 141 -18.86 6.90 -19.91
CA GLU A 141 -18.55 5.53 -19.49
C GLU A 141 -17.53 4.88 -20.41
N PHE A 142 -16.72 3.99 -19.88
CA PHE A 142 -15.82 3.14 -20.64
C PHE A 142 -15.88 1.69 -20.11
N TYR A 143 -15.42 0.75 -20.92
CA TYR A 143 -15.20 -0.64 -20.53
C TYR A 143 -13.72 -0.94 -20.72
N PHE A 144 -13.06 -1.30 -19.63
CA PHE A 144 -11.63 -1.62 -19.63
C PHE A 144 -11.41 -3.13 -19.64
N ASP A 145 -10.47 -3.61 -20.45
CA ASP A 145 -9.84 -4.89 -20.29
C ASP A 145 -8.32 -4.74 -20.46
N GLU A 146 -7.57 -5.74 -19.97
CA GLU A 146 -6.11 -5.68 -19.86
C GLU A 146 -5.39 -5.66 -21.22
N THR A 147 -6.10 -5.84 -22.33
CA THR A 147 -5.56 -5.79 -23.70
C THR A 147 -5.64 -4.39 -24.32
N LEU A 148 -6.41 -3.49 -23.68
CA LEU A 148 -6.59 -2.13 -24.17
C LEU A 148 -5.49 -1.20 -23.68
N SER A 149 -5.29 -0.10 -24.41
CA SER A 149 -4.47 1.00 -23.92
C SER A 149 -5.09 1.61 -22.66
N TYR A 150 -4.29 1.88 -21.64
CA TYR A 150 -4.77 2.51 -20.41
C TYR A 150 -5.45 3.87 -20.65
N ASN A 151 -5.11 4.56 -21.74
CA ASN A 151 -5.69 5.86 -22.10
C ASN A 151 -7.21 5.82 -22.35
N VAL A 152 -7.82 4.66 -22.58
CA VAL A 152 -9.27 4.56 -22.81
C VAL A 152 -10.10 4.92 -21.57
N ILE A 153 -9.50 4.90 -20.38
CA ILE A 153 -10.22 5.22 -19.13
C ILE A 153 -10.49 6.72 -18.95
N PHE A 154 -9.70 7.60 -19.58
CA PHE A 154 -9.80 9.06 -19.39
C PHE A 154 -10.92 9.66 -20.23
N THR A 155 -12.15 9.52 -19.74
CA THR A 155 -13.37 9.98 -20.39
C THR A 155 -13.99 11.19 -19.67
N GLY A 156 -15.25 11.46 -19.86
CA GLY A 156 -15.93 12.67 -19.36
C GLY A 156 -15.82 12.92 -17.85
N TRP A 157 -15.55 11.89 -17.05
CA TRP A 157 -15.35 12.01 -15.61
C TRP A 157 -14.03 12.72 -15.23
N SER A 158 -13.06 12.77 -16.13
CA SER A 158 -11.73 13.35 -15.87
C SER A 158 -11.62 14.85 -16.18
N TYR A 159 -12.70 15.51 -16.62
CA TYR A 159 -12.70 16.91 -16.99
C TYR A 159 -13.15 17.84 -15.85
N PRO A 160 -12.70 19.12 -15.83
CA PRO A 160 -13.12 20.09 -14.84
C PRO A 160 -14.63 20.39 -14.90
N PRO A 161 -15.21 20.98 -13.85
CA PRO A 161 -16.63 21.26 -13.80
C PRO A 161 -17.02 22.46 -14.66
N LYS A 162 -18.22 22.45 -15.24
CA LYS A 162 -18.85 23.62 -15.89
C LYS A 162 -19.08 24.78 -14.93
N SER A 163 -19.22 24.49 -13.63
CA SER A 163 -19.43 25.45 -12.56
C SER A 163 -18.76 24.96 -11.27
N TYR A 164 -17.76 25.69 -10.82
CA TYR A 164 -17.09 25.42 -9.54
C TYR A 164 -18.02 25.64 -8.35
N GLN A 165 -19.02 26.53 -8.45
CA GLN A 165 -20.02 26.74 -7.41
C GLN A 165 -20.93 25.51 -7.25
N LYS A 166 -21.37 24.88 -8.35
CA LYS A 166 -22.15 23.64 -8.29
C LYS A 166 -21.31 22.47 -7.77
N TRP A 167 -20.02 22.42 -8.14
CA TRP A 167 -19.06 21.47 -7.59
C TRP A 167 -18.93 21.63 -6.07
N ALA A 168 -18.70 22.85 -5.59
CA ALA A 168 -18.62 23.12 -4.15
C ALA A 168 -19.92 22.77 -3.43
N GLU A 169 -21.08 23.06 -4.03
CA GLU A 169 -22.37 22.70 -3.43
C GLU A 169 -22.56 21.19 -3.33
N LEU A 170 -22.16 20.41 -4.35
CA LEU A 170 -22.18 18.95 -4.30
C LEU A 170 -21.31 18.43 -3.16
N VAL A 171 -20.07 18.92 -3.04
CA VAL A 171 -19.13 18.53 -1.97
C VAL A 171 -19.70 18.88 -0.60
N TYR A 172 -20.23 20.10 -0.44
CA TYR A 172 -20.87 20.55 0.80
C TYR A 172 -22.03 19.64 1.21
N GLN A 173 -22.92 19.32 0.28
CA GLN A 173 -24.09 18.49 0.56
C GLN A 173 -23.68 17.04 0.91
N TRP A 174 -22.63 16.51 0.28
CA TRP A 174 -22.12 15.19 0.60
C TRP A 174 -21.52 15.12 2.02
N VAL A 175 -20.63 16.05 2.37
CA VAL A 175 -20.05 16.08 3.72
C VAL A 175 -21.13 16.35 4.78
N LYS A 176 -22.06 17.26 4.52
CA LYS A 176 -23.20 17.52 5.40
C LYS A 176 -24.05 16.28 5.62
N HIS A 177 -24.41 15.56 4.55
CA HIS A 177 -25.13 14.29 4.61
C HIS A 177 -24.36 13.26 5.46
N SER A 178 -23.05 13.14 5.25
CA SER A 178 -22.21 12.24 6.04
C SER A 178 -22.24 12.59 7.54
N VAL A 179 -22.17 13.88 7.88
CA VAL A 179 -22.30 14.36 9.28
C VAL A 179 -23.68 14.07 9.86
N GLU A 180 -24.76 14.29 9.09
CA GLU A 180 -26.12 14.00 9.52
C GLU A 180 -26.36 12.50 9.75
N ARG A 181 -25.74 11.64 8.95
CA ARG A 181 -25.90 10.18 9.01
C ARG A 181 -25.01 9.53 10.08
N TYR A 182 -23.74 9.87 10.12
CA TYR A 182 -22.73 9.17 10.92
C TYR A 182 -22.30 9.94 12.18
N GLY A 183 -22.66 11.21 12.27
CA GLY A 183 -22.24 12.10 13.36
C GLY A 183 -20.90 12.79 13.10
N ALA A 184 -20.74 13.99 13.63
CA ALA A 184 -19.55 14.81 13.42
C ALA A 184 -18.26 14.17 13.97
N GLU A 185 -18.33 13.46 15.10
CA GLU A 185 -17.17 12.78 15.70
C GLU A 185 -16.63 11.68 14.79
N GLU A 186 -17.52 10.87 14.21
CA GLU A 186 -17.13 9.82 13.28
C GLU A 186 -16.51 10.41 12.00
N VAL A 187 -17.19 11.40 11.37
CA VAL A 187 -16.72 12.01 10.11
C VAL A 187 -15.41 12.78 10.30
N ASN A 188 -15.15 13.38 11.47
CA ASN A 188 -13.86 13.99 11.81
C ASN A 188 -12.69 12.99 11.86
N SER A 189 -12.99 11.71 12.02
CA SER A 189 -11.97 10.66 12.03
C SER A 189 -11.58 10.20 10.62
N TRP A 190 -12.31 10.60 9.58
CA TRP A 190 -12.05 10.26 8.19
C TRP A 190 -10.97 11.16 7.59
N TYR A 191 -10.45 10.74 6.42
CA TYR A 191 -9.67 11.59 5.52
C TYR A 191 -10.52 12.02 4.34
N TRP A 192 -10.44 13.28 3.96
CA TRP A 192 -11.02 13.84 2.75
C TRP A 192 -9.89 14.31 1.84
N GLU A 193 -9.93 13.93 0.58
CA GLU A 193 -8.89 14.22 -0.38
C GLU A 193 -9.48 14.66 -1.70
N VAL A 194 -8.89 15.66 -2.32
CA VAL A 194 -9.41 16.20 -3.56
C VAL A 194 -8.75 15.52 -4.75
N TRP A 195 -9.54 14.73 -5.50
CA TRP A 195 -9.12 14.12 -6.76
C TRP A 195 -8.09 12.98 -6.60
N ASN A 196 -7.50 12.56 -7.77
CA ASN A 196 -6.43 11.60 -7.93
C ASN A 196 -5.54 11.98 -9.10
N GLU A 197 -4.23 11.96 -8.92
CA GLU A 197 -3.20 12.17 -9.95
C GLU A 197 -3.50 13.34 -10.91
N PRO A 198 -3.77 14.55 -10.39
CA PRO A 198 -4.20 15.68 -11.23
C PRO A 198 -3.12 16.20 -12.18
N ASN A 199 -1.88 15.74 -12.02
CA ASN A 199 -0.73 16.07 -12.88
C ASN A 199 -0.63 15.19 -14.13
N ILE A 200 -1.53 14.23 -14.30
CA ILE A 200 -1.63 13.35 -15.49
C ILE A 200 -3.11 13.31 -15.97
N PRO A 201 -3.45 12.60 -17.09
CA PRO A 201 -4.80 12.64 -17.67
C PRO A 201 -5.97 12.19 -16.77
N TYR A 202 -5.75 11.79 -15.52
CA TYR A 202 -6.84 11.72 -14.53
C TYR A 202 -7.55 13.07 -14.37
N PHE A 203 -6.86 14.20 -14.68
CA PHE A 203 -7.46 15.51 -14.74
C PHE A 203 -7.15 16.19 -16.10
N ASN A 204 -8.15 16.26 -16.98
CA ASN A 204 -8.05 16.89 -18.29
C ASN A 204 -8.37 18.40 -18.23
N GLY A 205 -7.78 19.10 -17.28
CA GLY A 205 -7.74 20.54 -17.12
C GLY A 205 -6.30 21.02 -17.02
N THR A 206 -6.11 22.31 -16.83
CA THR A 206 -4.82 22.88 -16.47
C THR A 206 -4.55 22.71 -14.96
N GLU A 207 -3.31 22.84 -14.55
CA GLU A 207 -2.98 22.91 -13.12
C GLU A 207 -3.75 24.02 -12.40
N TYR A 208 -3.92 25.18 -13.03
CA TYR A 208 -4.72 26.27 -12.50
C TYR A 208 -6.21 25.88 -12.30
N ASP A 209 -6.80 25.13 -13.23
CA ASP A 209 -8.16 24.59 -13.07
C ASP A 209 -8.25 23.63 -11.86
N PHE A 210 -7.20 22.86 -11.61
CA PHE A 210 -7.15 21.99 -10.44
C PHE A 210 -7.02 22.77 -9.14
N LEU A 211 -6.20 23.81 -9.09
CA LEU A 211 -6.08 24.67 -7.90
C LEU A 211 -7.42 25.30 -7.54
N ILE A 212 -8.17 25.80 -8.53
CA ILE A 212 -9.54 26.32 -8.31
C ILE A 212 -10.46 25.20 -7.82
N LEU A 213 -10.42 24.01 -8.45
CA LEU A 213 -11.25 22.86 -8.04
C LEU A 213 -11.00 22.53 -6.56
N HIS A 214 -9.74 22.50 -6.17
CA HIS A 214 -9.28 22.21 -4.81
C HIS A 214 -9.78 23.28 -3.83
N ASP A 215 -9.60 24.56 -4.12
CA ASP A 215 -10.06 25.67 -3.27
C ASP A 215 -11.55 25.56 -2.97
N PHE A 216 -12.37 25.34 -4.01
CA PHE A 216 -13.82 25.20 -3.87
C PHE A 216 -14.23 23.95 -3.09
N ALA A 217 -13.47 22.85 -3.21
CA ALA A 217 -13.72 21.63 -2.46
C ALA A 217 -13.36 21.81 -0.97
N VAL A 218 -12.21 22.41 -0.67
CA VAL A 218 -11.79 22.69 0.71
C VAL A 218 -12.77 23.63 1.41
N ASP A 219 -13.17 24.74 0.77
CA ASP A 219 -14.20 25.64 1.32
C ASP A 219 -15.50 24.89 1.63
N ALA A 220 -15.95 24.05 0.71
CA ALA A 220 -17.17 23.27 0.86
C ALA A 220 -17.11 22.29 2.04
N VAL A 221 -16.00 21.54 2.18
CA VAL A 221 -15.77 20.62 3.30
C VAL A 221 -15.75 21.39 4.62
N ARG A 222 -15.01 22.50 4.70
CA ARG A 222 -14.91 23.32 5.91
C ARG A 222 -16.23 23.96 6.32
N ARG A 223 -17.06 24.37 5.37
CA ARG A 223 -18.41 24.90 5.66
C ARG A 223 -19.35 23.82 6.22
N ALA A 224 -19.20 22.57 5.77
CA ALA A 224 -20.01 21.45 6.25
C ALA A 224 -19.50 20.91 7.60
N LEU A 225 -18.19 20.81 7.78
CA LEU A 225 -17.52 20.33 8.99
C LEU A 225 -16.16 21.02 9.14
N SER A 226 -16.10 22.09 9.93
CA SER A 226 -14.93 22.95 10.04
C SER A 226 -13.66 22.24 10.57
N THR A 227 -13.81 21.08 11.20
CA THR A 227 -12.74 20.27 11.78
C THR A 227 -12.42 19.02 10.96
N ALA A 228 -13.04 18.83 9.79
CA ALA A 228 -12.73 17.70 8.91
C ALA A 228 -11.27 17.73 8.45
N ARG A 229 -10.64 16.55 8.33
CA ARG A 229 -9.29 16.44 7.79
C ARG A 229 -9.35 16.41 6.26
N ILE A 230 -8.81 17.45 5.62
CA ILE A 230 -8.75 17.54 4.16
C ILE A 230 -7.33 17.82 3.69
N GLY A 231 -6.91 17.18 2.59
CA GLY A 231 -5.57 17.30 2.03
C GLY A 231 -5.49 16.95 0.54
N GLY A 232 -4.30 16.72 0.09
CA GLY A 232 -3.92 16.40 -1.28
C GLY A 232 -2.45 16.73 -1.55
N PRO A 233 -2.03 16.87 -2.83
CA PRO A 233 -2.82 16.78 -4.07
C PRO A 233 -2.86 15.40 -4.74
N GLU A 234 -2.30 14.34 -4.13
CA GLU A 234 -2.25 12.97 -4.67
C GLU A 234 -1.65 12.89 -6.09
N ILE A 235 -0.55 13.55 -6.29
CA ILE A 235 0.13 13.55 -7.58
C ILE A 235 0.78 12.20 -7.90
N ALA A 236 0.76 11.81 -9.17
CA ALA A 236 1.58 10.70 -9.67
C ALA A 236 3.08 11.06 -9.64
N GLY A 237 3.94 10.10 -9.26
CA GLY A 237 5.40 10.21 -9.37
C GLY A 237 6.08 11.06 -8.29
N GLY A 238 5.40 11.38 -7.20
CA GLY A 238 5.96 12.05 -6.04
C GLY A 238 6.66 13.38 -6.37
N GLY A 239 7.87 13.57 -5.85
CA GLY A 239 8.65 14.81 -6.04
C GLY A 239 9.55 14.84 -7.27
N THR A 240 9.52 13.83 -8.14
CA THR A 240 10.48 13.68 -9.24
C THR A 240 10.08 14.48 -10.49
N GLY A 241 11.00 15.30 -11.04
CA GLY A 241 10.82 16.02 -12.30
C GLY A 241 9.58 16.93 -12.30
N THR A 242 8.76 16.86 -13.35
CA THR A 242 7.55 17.68 -13.50
C THR A 242 6.50 17.43 -12.41
N SER A 243 6.50 16.25 -11.81
CA SER A 243 5.63 15.96 -10.65
C SER A 243 6.07 16.75 -9.43
N GLY A 244 7.38 16.89 -9.20
CA GLY A 244 7.92 17.74 -8.14
C GLY A 244 7.60 19.22 -8.36
N ASP A 245 7.63 19.70 -9.62
CA ASP A 245 7.24 21.07 -9.95
C ASP A 245 5.75 21.30 -9.66
N TYR A 246 4.89 20.36 -10.01
CA TYR A 246 3.45 20.40 -9.70
C TYR A 246 3.22 20.43 -8.19
N LEU A 247 3.86 19.55 -7.42
CA LEU A 247 3.75 19.55 -5.96
C LEU A 247 4.16 20.89 -5.37
N ARG A 248 5.28 21.46 -5.84
CA ARG A 248 5.78 22.75 -5.38
C ARG A 248 4.78 23.87 -5.67
N GLN A 249 4.21 23.94 -6.87
CA GLN A 249 3.21 24.94 -7.25
C GLN A 249 1.93 24.79 -6.43
N PHE A 250 1.48 23.56 -6.20
CA PHE A 250 0.34 23.29 -5.34
C PHE A 250 0.58 23.77 -3.89
N LEU A 251 1.71 23.39 -3.28
CA LEU A 251 2.04 23.83 -1.92
C LEU A 251 2.22 25.35 -1.83
N GLN A 252 2.84 25.96 -2.84
CA GLN A 252 2.99 27.43 -2.91
C GLN A 252 1.60 28.10 -2.95
N HIS A 253 0.66 27.59 -3.76
CA HIS A 253 -0.71 28.11 -3.81
C HIS A 253 -1.42 27.99 -2.45
N THR A 254 -1.24 26.88 -1.74
CA THR A 254 -1.87 26.71 -0.42
C THR A 254 -1.28 27.62 0.65
N VAL A 255 -0.06 28.13 0.48
CA VAL A 255 0.58 29.07 1.42
C VAL A 255 0.20 30.52 1.13
N ASP A 256 0.35 30.98 -0.12
CA ASP A 256 0.23 32.40 -0.47
C ASP A 256 -0.57 32.70 -1.74
N GLY A 257 -1.13 31.66 -2.40
CA GLY A 257 -2.05 31.85 -3.52
C GLY A 257 -3.38 32.44 -3.07
N GLN A 258 -4.08 33.11 -3.99
CA GLN A 258 -5.44 33.58 -3.72
C GLN A 258 -6.43 32.43 -3.87
N ASN A 259 -7.08 32.03 -2.78
CA ASN A 259 -8.14 31.03 -2.79
C ASN A 259 -9.33 31.51 -3.63
N ALA A 260 -9.66 30.77 -4.68
CA ALA A 260 -10.68 31.15 -5.66
C ALA A 260 -12.12 31.09 -5.10
N ALA A 261 -12.36 30.32 -4.04
CA ALA A 261 -13.67 30.21 -3.42
C ALA A 261 -13.94 31.32 -2.42
N THR A 262 -12.94 31.71 -1.63
CA THR A 262 -13.08 32.65 -0.50
C THR A 262 -12.51 34.03 -0.78
N GLY A 263 -11.60 34.15 -1.74
CA GLY A 263 -10.81 35.35 -2.01
C GLY A 263 -9.72 35.66 -0.99
N GLN A 264 -9.54 34.79 0.04
CA GLN A 264 -8.48 34.92 1.05
C GLN A 264 -7.14 34.44 0.48
N ILE A 265 -6.05 34.71 1.20
CA ILE A 265 -4.74 34.17 0.86
C ILE A 265 -4.56 32.80 1.54
N GLY A 266 -4.11 31.83 0.75
CA GLY A 266 -3.85 30.46 1.18
C GLY A 266 -5.11 29.56 1.20
N THR A 267 -4.84 28.26 1.25
CA THR A 267 -5.86 27.20 1.38
C THR A 267 -5.38 26.21 2.43
N GLU A 268 -6.14 26.02 3.50
CA GLU A 268 -5.75 25.15 4.61
C GLU A 268 -5.67 23.68 4.21
N LEU A 269 -4.58 23.02 4.62
CA LEU A 269 -4.37 21.58 4.52
C LEU A 269 -4.17 20.96 5.90
N ASP A 270 -4.68 19.73 6.10
CA ASP A 270 -4.43 18.94 7.30
C ASP A 270 -3.40 17.82 7.06
N PHE A 271 -3.15 17.46 5.81
CA PHE A 271 -2.12 16.49 5.41
C PHE A 271 -1.69 16.74 3.96
N ILE A 272 -0.51 16.23 3.62
CA ILE A 272 0.02 16.24 2.25
C ILE A 272 0.07 14.81 1.74
N SER A 273 -0.32 14.59 0.49
CA SER A 273 -0.32 13.27 -0.12
C SER A 273 0.23 13.25 -1.53
N PHE A 274 0.84 12.13 -1.90
CA PHE A 274 1.40 11.87 -3.23
C PHE A 274 1.57 10.35 -3.44
N HIS A 275 1.85 9.93 -4.67
CA HIS A 275 2.14 8.53 -5.00
C HIS A 275 3.64 8.28 -5.16
N ALA A 276 4.09 7.11 -4.67
CA ALA A 276 5.45 6.62 -4.86
C ALA A 276 5.42 5.17 -5.33
N LYS A 277 5.71 4.96 -6.61
CA LYS A 277 5.58 3.65 -7.25
C LYS A 277 6.93 3.10 -7.69
N GLY A 278 7.09 1.78 -7.57
CA GLY A 278 8.18 1.07 -8.22
C GLY A 278 8.04 1.06 -9.73
N SER A 279 9.03 0.48 -10.40
CA SER A 279 9.07 0.41 -11.86
C SER A 279 9.68 -0.94 -12.31
N PRO A 280 8.93 -2.05 -12.21
CA PRO A 280 9.41 -3.36 -12.63
C PRO A 280 9.57 -3.43 -14.14
N ILE A 281 10.55 -4.23 -14.59
CA ILE A 281 10.77 -4.54 -16.01
C ILE A 281 10.89 -6.05 -16.19
N TYR A 282 10.48 -6.52 -17.37
CA TYR A 282 10.68 -7.91 -17.78
C TYR A 282 11.96 -8.03 -18.61
N ILE A 283 12.89 -8.83 -18.13
CA ILE A 283 14.18 -9.09 -18.77
C ILE A 283 14.04 -10.33 -19.64
N ASN A 284 14.20 -10.17 -20.95
CA ASN A 284 14.19 -11.28 -21.89
C ASN A 284 15.43 -12.18 -21.71
N ALA A 285 15.26 -13.49 -21.98
CA ALA A 285 16.36 -14.44 -21.91
C ALA A 285 17.54 -14.03 -22.81
N THR A 286 18.75 -14.23 -22.27
CA THR A 286 20.02 -14.10 -22.98
C THR A 286 20.77 -15.44 -22.95
N ALA A 287 21.95 -15.52 -23.61
CA ALA A 287 22.81 -16.71 -23.49
C ALA A 287 23.34 -16.97 -22.07
N ALA A 288 23.35 -15.93 -21.22
CA ALA A 288 23.92 -15.98 -19.87
C ALA A 288 22.86 -15.96 -18.75
N THR A 289 21.64 -15.46 -19.02
CA THR A 289 20.61 -15.22 -18.02
C THR A 289 19.25 -15.67 -18.55
N PRO A 290 18.46 -16.46 -17.79
CA PRO A 290 17.08 -16.78 -18.17
C PRO A 290 16.21 -15.51 -18.20
N GLU A 291 15.06 -15.60 -18.86
CA GLU A 291 14.05 -14.58 -18.72
C GLU A 291 13.58 -14.46 -17.26
N HIS A 292 13.35 -13.26 -16.79
CA HIS A 292 12.95 -13.00 -15.41
C HIS A 292 12.36 -11.60 -15.25
N LEU A 293 11.69 -11.41 -14.11
CA LEU A 293 11.24 -10.10 -13.68
C LEU A 293 12.33 -9.43 -12.83
N GLN A 294 12.58 -8.17 -13.08
CA GLN A 294 13.39 -7.30 -12.24
C GLN A 294 12.53 -6.18 -11.67
N MET A 295 12.41 -6.16 -10.35
CA MET A 295 11.76 -5.09 -9.60
C MET A 295 12.66 -3.84 -9.56
N ASN A 296 12.13 -2.73 -9.03
CA ASN A 296 12.91 -1.50 -8.83
C ASN A 296 12.34 -0.71 -7.64
N VAL A 297 12.80 -1.05 -6.43
CA VAL A 297 12.38 -0.34 -5.21
C VAL A 297 12.96 1.09 -5.15
N SER A 298 14.12 1.32 -5.80
CA SER A 298 14.73 2.65 -5.89
C SER A 298 13.78 3.70 -6.49
N ALA A 299 12.98 3.33 -7.49
CA ALA A 299 12.03 4.26 -8.10
C ALA A 299 11.01 4.81 -7.09
N ALA A 300 10.42 3.95 -6.25
CA ALA A 300 9.51 4.37 -5.18
C ALA A 300 10.23 5.24 -4.14
N LEU A 301 11.42 4.83 -3.69
CA LEU A 301 12.18 5.56 -2.69
C LEU A 301 12.65 6.93 -3.19
N GLN A 302 13.04 7.06 -4.46
CA GLN A 302 13.39 8.34 -5.06
C GLN A 302 12.19 9.27 -5.16
N ASN A 303 11.02 8.75 -5.57
CA ASN A 303 9.77 9.52 -5.59
C ASN A 303 9.43 10.06 -4.20
N ALA A 304 9.53 9.24 -3.15
CA ALA A 304 9.28 9.65 -1.77
C ALA A 304 10.32 10.69 -1.29
N ARG A 305 11.63 10.42 -1.50
CA ARG A 305 12.71 11.34 -1.14
C ARG A 305 12.52 12.72 -1.78
N ASP A 306 12.22 12.74 -3.07
CA ASP A 306 12.11 14.00 -3.82
C ASP A 306 10.86 14.78 -3.38
N ALA A 307 9.75 14.09 -3.07
CA ALA A 307 8.57 14.73 -2.46
C ALA A 307 8.88 15.29 -1.07
N PHE A 308 9.62 14.55 -0.23
CA PHE A 308 10.05 15.06 1.08
C PHE A 308 10.95 16.30 0.95
N ASN A 309 11.84 16.34 -0.05
CA ASN A 309 12.64 17.54 -0.33
C ASN A 309 11.74 18.73 -0.68
N VAL A 310 10.74 18.55 -1.55
CA VAL A 310 9.80 19.62 -1.91
C VAL A 310 9.01 20.10 -0.68
N ILE A 311 8.50 19.18 0.14
CA ILE A 311 7.75 19.54 1.37
C ILE A 311 8.62 20.37 2.32
N LYS A 312 9.90 20.04 2.46
CA LYS A 312 10.86 20.78 3.30
C LYS A 312 11.19 22.21 2.78
N GLU A 313 10.86 22.53 1.53
CA GLU A 313 10.94 23.91 1.04
C GLU A 313 9.88 24.84 1.69
N PHE A 314 8.83 24.25 2.34
CA PHE A 314 7.69 24.96 2.94
C PHE A 314 7.63 24.80 4.46
N PRO A 315 8.39 25.59 5.25
CA PRO A 315 8.44 25.43 6.72
C PRO A 315 7.09 25.60 7.44
N THR A 316 6.11 26.23 6.79
CA THR A 316 4.75 26.38 7.32
C THR A 316 3.89 25.12 7.15
N LEU A 317 4.31 24.18 6.31
CA LEU A 317 3.60 22.95 5.98
C LEU A 317 4.40 21.68 6.34
N ASP A 318 5.70 21.77 6.57
CA ASP A 318 6.61 20.63 6.74
C ASP A 318 6.36 19.82 8.03
N HIS A 319 5.48 20.32 8.91
CA HIS A 319 5.01 19.66 10.11
C HIS A 319 3.71 18.86 9.89
N LEU A 320 3.07 19.01 8.73
CA LEU A 320 1.83 18.29 8.44
C LEU A 320 2.09 16.79 8.27
N PRO A 321 1.11 15.94 8.64
CA PRO A 321 1.14 14.52 8.30
C PRO A 321 1.30 14.31 6.80
N VAL A 322 2.07 13.28 6.43
CA VAL A 322 2.28 12.88 5.03
C VAL A 322 1.71 11.48 4.82
N ILE A 323 1.00 11.28 3.72
CA ILE A 323 0.49 9.99 3.29
C ILE A 323 0.99 9.71 1.88
N ILE A 324 1.66 8.57 1.68
CA ILE A 324 1.92 8.07 0.34
C ILE A 324 0.66 7.32 -0.07
N GLY A 325 -0.19 7.99 -0.85
CA GLY A 325 -1.57 7.59 -1.14
C GLY A 325 -1.71 6.45 -2.13
N GLU A 326 -0.62 6.09 -2.83
CA GLU A 326 -0.44 4.82 -3.53
C GLU A 326 1.05 4.47 -3.54
N ASP A 327 1.40 3.37 -2.88
CA ASP A 327 2.77 2.89 -2.70
C ASP A 327 2.87 1.42 -3.08
N ASP A 328 2.96 1.17 -4.38
CA ASP A 328 2.94 -0.17 -4.93
C ASP A 328 4.20 -0.45 -5.77
N PRO A 329 4.51 -1.71 -6.04
CA PRO A 329 5.65 -2.06 -6.88
C PRO A 329 5.58 -1.53 -8.31
N ASP A 330 4.42 -1.08 -8.78
CA ASP A 330 4.20 -0.53 -10.13
C ASP A 330 3.03 0.44 -10.20
N GLY A 331 2.92 1.19 -11.30
CA GLY A 331 1.86 2.18 -11.55
C GLY A 331 0.60 1.67 -12.24
N CYS A 332 0.49 0.38 -12.58
CA CYS A 332 -0.64 -0.12 -13.38
C CYS A 332 -1.35 -1.31 -12.75
N ALA A 333 -2.35 -1.07 -11.91
CA ALA A 333 -3.06 -2.12 -11.14
C ALA A 333 -3.68 -3.24 -12.02
N ALA A 334 -4.10 -2.93 -13.24
CA ALA A 334 -4.81 -3.85 -14.13
C ALA A 334 -4.04 -4.22 -15.41
N CYS A 335 -2.73 -3.99 -15.48
CA CYS A 335 -1.91 -4.41 -16.62
C CYS A 335 -1.55 -5.89 -16.57
N ALA A 336 -1.44 -6.51 -17.75
CA ALA A 336 -1.20 -7.93 -17.88
C ALA A 336 0.26 -8.35 -17.63
N SER A 337 0.44 -9.63 -17.23
CA SER A 337 1.74 -10.30 -17.23
C SER A 337 2.39 -10.28 -18.65
N PRO A 338 3.75 -10.47 -18.79
CA PRO A 338 4.66 -11.01 -17.76
C PRO A 338 5.30 -9.98 -16.82
N ALA A 339 5.37 -8.69 -17.17
CA ALA A 339 6.04 -7.66 -16.37
C ALA A 339 5.44 -7.50 -14.94
N TYR A 340 4.22 -7.97 -14.74
CA TYR A 340 3.50 -7.90 -13.48
C TYR A 340 3.26 -9.28 -12.83
N GLY A 341 4.03 -10.30 -13.24
CA GLY A 341 3.89 -11.67 -12.74
C GLY A 341 4.13 -11.84 -11.24
N TYR A 342 4.88 -10.93 -10.61
CA TYR A 342 5.17 -10.93 -9.17
C TYR A 342 3.91 -10.87 -8.28
N ARG A 343 2.78 -10.40 -8.80
CA ARG A 343 1.57 -10.05 -8.03
C ARG A 343 0.86 -11.24 -7.38
N ASN A 344 1.08 -12.45 -7.87
CA ASN A 344 0.48 -13.64 -7.28
C ASN A 344 1.36 -14.31 -6.22
N GLY A 345 2.69 -14.14 -6.32
CA GLY A 345 3.69 -14.86 -5.53
C GLY A 345 4.28 -14.06 -4.38
N ILE A 346 5.42 -14.56 -3.90
CA ILE A 346 6.10 -14.05 -2.70
C ILE A 346 6.99 -12.83 -2.92
N VAL A 347 7.24 -12.44 -4.18
CA VAL A 347 7.99 -11.22 -4.51
C VAL A 347 7.23 -9.98 -4.02
N PHE A 348 5.90 -9.95 -4.18
CA PHE A 348 5.10 -8.81 -3.77
C PHE A 348 5.17 -8.52 -2.26
N PRO A 349 4.93 -9.47 -1.33
CA PRO A 349 5.08 -9.20 0.11
C PRO A 349 6.50 -8.84 0.52
N SER A 350 7.54 -9.44 -0.08
CA SER A 350 8.93 -9.09 0.25
C SER A 350 9.33 -7.70 -0.24
N TYR A 351 8.87 -7.29 -1.45
CA TYR A 351 8.99 -5.92 -1.94
C TYR A 351 8.30 -4.94 -1.00
N THR A 352 7.07 -5.25 -0.58
CA THR A 352 6.30 -4.38 0.34
C THR A 352 7.01 -4.22 1.69
N ALA A 353 7.60 -5.30 2.23
CA ALA A 353 8.40 -5.21 3.45
C ALA A 353 9.61 -4.29 3.27
N GLU A 354 10.35 -4.46 2.16
CA GLU A 354 11.51 -3.62 1.82
C GLU A 354 11.09 -2.16 1.63
N SER A 355 10.14 -1.87 0.73
CA SER A 355 9.73 -0.51 0.39
C SER A 355 9.18 0.25 1.60
N PHE A 356 8.22 -0.32 2.32
CA PHE A 356 7.55 0.35 3.45
C PHE A 356 8.51 0.67 4.59
N VAL A 357 9.41 -0.27 4.93
CA VAL A 357 10.37 -0.03 6.01
C VAL A 357 11.44 0.97 5.60
N ARG A 358 11.91 0.93 4.34
CA ARG A 358 12.87 1.92 3.83
C ARG A 358 12.26 3.32 3.75
N GLN A 359 10.98 3.45 3.45
CA GLN A 359 10.27 4.75 3.48
C GLN A 359 10.10 5.28 4.91
N LEU A 360 9.85 4.41 5.90
CA LEU A 360 9.89 4.81 7.31
C LEU A 360 11.27 5.33 7.72
N ASP A 361 12.34 4.66 7.27
CA ASP A 361 13.71 5.12 7.54
C ASP A 361 14.01 6.46 6.86
N LEU A 362 13.57 6.59 5.61
CA LEU A 362 13.72 7.83 4.83
C LEU A 362 12.94 8.99 5.46
N ALA A 363 11.68 8.77 5.84
CA ALA A 363 10.87 9.77 6.52
C ALA A 363 11.51 10.23 7.84
N ALA A 364 12.06 9.29 8.62
CA ALA A 364 12.79 9.62 9.84
C ALA A 364 14.06 10.45 9.58
N GLU A 365 14.81 10.16 8.51
CA GLU A 365 15.99 10.92 8.10
C GLU A 365 15.64 12.36 7.70
N TYR A 366 14.49 12.55 7.03
CA TYR A 366 13.99 13.88 6.62
C TYR A 366 13.15 14.58 7.69
N GLY A 367 12.85 13.93 8.82
CA GLY A 367 11.96 14.49 9.84
C GLY A 367 10.54 14.74 9.32
N ILE A 368 10.02 13.80 8.53
CA ILE A 368 8.66 13.79 7.98
C ILE A 368 7.76 12.93 8.88
N ASP A 369 6.58 13.43 9.20
CA ASP A 369 5.53 12.69 9.90
C ASP A 369 4.77 11.78 8.91
N LEU A 370 5.36 10.63 8.57
CA LEU A 370 4.76 9.66 7.64
C LEU A 370 3.69 8.84 8.35
N GLN A 371 2.43 9.10 8.05
CA GLN A 371 1.26 8.46 8.65
C GLN A 371 0.72 7.27 7.86
N GLY A 372 0.92 7.24 6.54
CA GLY A 372 0.40 6.19 5.67
C GLY A 372 1.31 5.85 4.49
N THR A 373 1.39 4.54 4.21
CA THR A 373 1.93 3.95 2.98
C THR A 373 0.84 3.01 2.45
N LEU A 374 0.10 3.46 1.45
CA LEU A 374 -1.12 2.83 0.99
C LEU A 374 -0.85 1.85 -0.14
N THR A 375 -1.32 0.61 -0.01
CA THR A 375 -1.34 -0.32 -1.15
C THR A 375 -2.67 -0.19 -1.91
N TRP A 376 -2.55 0.02 -3.23
CA TRP A 376 -3.69 0.12 -4.15
C TRP A 376 -4.03 -1.26 -4.71
N ALA A 377 -4.63 -2.10 -3.87
CA ALA A 377 -4.97 -3.48 -4.18
C ALA A 377 -6.20 -3.92 -3.37
N PHE A 378 -7.14 -4.59 -4.02
CA PHE A 378 -8.38 -5.01 -3.38
C PHE A 378 -8.82 -6.43 -3.79
N GLU A 379 -10.04 -6.60 -4.34
CA GLU A 379 -10.65 -7.84 -4.79
C GLU A 379 -11.59 -7.54 -5.95
N TYR A 380 -11.75 -8.50 -6.88
CA TYR A 380 -12.77 -8.46 -7.93
C TYR A 380 -13.52 -9.78 -7.97
N ASP A 381 -14.82 -9.77 -7.69
CA ASP A 381 -15.66 -10.96 -7.74
C ASP A 381 -15.79 -11.51 -9.16
N GLY A 382 -15.75 -12.84 -9.30
CA GLY A 382 -15.99 -13.52 -10.57
C GLY A 382 -14.87 -13.48 -11.60
N ARG A 383 -13.68 -12.98 -11.24
CA ARG A 383 -12.49 -13.05 -12.09
C ARG A 383 -11.88 -14.45 -12.08
N LYS A 384 -10.94 -14.69 -13.03
CA LYS A 384 -10.13 -15.91 -13.02
C LYS A 384 -9.26 -15.95 -11.77
N TYR A 385 -9.10 -17.14 -11.20
CA TYR A 385 -8.18 -17.32 -10.08
C TYR A 385 -6.76 -16.97 -10.49
N PHE A 386 -6.10 -16.16 -9.69
CA PHE A 386 -4.71 -15.72 -9.89
C PHE A 386 -4.46 -15.13 -11.29
N ASP A 387 -5.36 -14.28 -11.77
CA ASP A 387 -5.31 -13.67 -13.10
C ASP A 387 -4.16 -12.66 -13.30
N GLY A 388 -3.42 -12.33 -12.23
CA GLY A 388 -2.26 -11.46 -12.28
C GLY A 388 -2.56 -9.99 -12.02
N LEU A 389 -3.81 -9.63 -11.72
CA LEU A 389 -4.13 -8.28 -11.27
C LEU A 389 -3.54 -7.99 -9.88
N ARG A 390 -3.30 -6.72 -9.59
CA ARG A 390 -2.81 -6.28 -8.29
C ARG A 390 -3.96 -6.26 -7.28
N VAL A 391 -4.21 -7.42 -6.66
CA VAL A 391 -5.27 -7.66 -5.70
C VAL A 391 -4.73 -8.37 -4.46
N LEU A 392 -5.38 -8.16 -3.31
CA LEU A 392 -5.04 -8.81 -2.04
C LEU A 392 -5.59 -10.24 -1.96
N THR A 393 -6.74 -10.47 -2.58
CA THR A 393 -7.43 -11.76 -2.62
C THR A 393 -7.86 -12.09 -4.06
N THR A 394 -8.21 -13.33 -4.32
CA THR A 394 -8.73 -13.81 -5.60
C THR A 394 -9.92 -14.73 -5.35
N ASN A 395 -11.14 -14.27 -5.69
CA ASN A 395 -12.39 -14.98 -5.39
C ASN A 395 -12.48 -15.44 -3.91
N GLY A 396 -12.13 -14.55 -2.98
CA GLY A 396 -12.15 -14.81 -1.54
C GLY A 396 -11.02 -15.70 -1.01
N ILE A 397 -9.98 -15.96 -1.80
CA ILE A 397 -8.76 -16.65 -1.38
C ILE A 397 -7.64 -15.63 -1.20
N ASP A 398 -7.05 -15.59 -0.02
CA ASP A 398 -5.96 -14.68 0.31
C ASP A 398 -4.72 -14.98 -0.51
N LYS A 399 -4.14 -13.95 -1.10
CA LYS A 399 -2.84 -14.00 -1.75
C LYS A 399 -1.72 -13.75 -0.72
N PRO A 400 -0.47 -14.15 -1.00
CA PRO A 400 0.66 -13.94 -0.09
C PRO A 400 0.81 -12.50 0.40
N ILE A 401 0.45 -11.52 -0.44
CA ILE A 401 0.53 -10.08 -0.12
C ILE A 401 -0.33 -9.70 1.10
N LEU A 402 -1.51 -10.26 1.30
CA LEU A 402 -2.34 -9.93 2.45
C LEU A 402 -1.65 -10.32 3.77
N ASN A 403 -0.80 -11.35 3.75
CA ASN A 403 -0.11 -11.84 4.93
C ASN A 403 1.00 -10.90 5.43
N ILE A 404 1.60 -10.06 4.57
CA ILE A 404 2.56 -9.06 5.05
C ILE A 404 1.86 -7.99 5.91
N PHE A 405 0.64 -7.58 5.54
CA PHE A 405 -0.15 -6.64 6.34
C PHE A 405 -0.60 -7.26 7.66
N ARG A 406 -0.91 -8.58 7.69
CA ARG A 406 -1.13 -9.32 8.93
C ARG A 406 0.11 -9.38 9.81
N MET A 407 1.32 -9.48 9.23
CA MET A 407 2.57 -9.39 9.97
C MET A 407 2.79 -7.99 10.56
N PHE A 408 2.64 -6.93 9.77
CA PHE A 408 2.70 -5.55 10.27
C PHE A 408 1.70 -5.30 11.40
N GLY A 409 0.45 -5.75 11.26
CA GLY A 409 -0.58 -5.61 12.28
C GLY A 409 -0.28 -6.31 13.62
N LYS A 410 0.67 -7.26 13.64
CA LYS A 410 1.15 -7.93 14.87
C LYS A 410 2.29 -7.17 15.55
N MET A 411 2.88 -6.19 14.88
CA MET A 411 3.95 -5.35 15.41
C MET A 411 3.35 -4.12 16.10
N THR A 412 3.39 -4.10 17.41
CA THR A 412 2.78 -3.02 18.25
C THR A 412 3.81 -2.40 19.17
N GLY A 413 3.46 -1.29 19.80
CA GLY A 413 4.30 -0.58 20.76
C GLY A 413 5.33 0.32 20.10
N ASN A 414 6.54 0.35 20.63
CA ASN A 414 7.62 1.20 20.13
C ASN A 414 8.49 0.47 19.10
N ARG A 415 8.93 1.16 18.07
CA ARG A 415 10.05 0.73 17.26
C ARG A 415 11.30 0.67 18.16
N VAL A 416 12.07 -0.42 18.04
CA VAL A 416 13.31 -0.59 18.82
C VAL A 416 14.50 -0.75 17.90
N GLN A 417 15.71 -0.52 18.44
CA GLN A 417 16.92 -0.62 17.67
C GLN A 417 17.12 -2.05 17.16
N ALA A 418 17.22 -2.19 15.85
CA ALA A 418 17.53 -3.45 15.17
C ALA A 418 18.57 -3.21 14.06
N ARG A 419 19.40 -4.19 13.80
CA ARG A 419 20.42 -4.16 12.74
C ARG A 419 20.62 -5.55 12.17
N SER A 420 20.83 -5.62 10.87
CA SER A 420 21.25 -6.84 10.17
C SER A 420 22.62 -6.62 9.53
N SER A 421 23.50 -7.62 9.62
CA SER A 421 24.85 -7.55 9.03
C SER A 421 24.83 -7.61 7.50
N ALA A 422 23.71 -7.99 6.89
CA ALA A 422 23.52 -8.06 5.44
C ALA A 422 22.44 -7.07 4.96
N GLN A 423 22.08 -6.06 5.78
CA GLN A 423 21.20 -4.98 5.36
C GLN A 423 22.00 -3.94 4.58
N LEU A 424 21.55 -3.62 3.37
CA LEU A 424 22.14 -2.57 2.55
C LEU A 424 21.90 -1.19 3.16
N ALA A 425 22.82 -0.25 2.92
CA ALA A 425 22.62 1.12 3.38
C ALA A 425 21.43 1.76 2.65
N LEU A 426 20.61 2.55 3.37
CA LEU A 426 19.43 3.21 2.82
C LEU A 426 19.74 3.98 1.54
N GLN A 427 20.78 4.81 1.56
CA GLN A 427 21.16 5.64 0.43
C GLN A 427 21.66 4.82 -0.78
N ASP A 428 22.24 3.65 -0.55
CA ASP A 428 22.63 2.74 -1.64
C ASP A 428 21.38 2.13 -2.30
N VAL A 429 20.38 1.75 -1.52
CA VAL A 429 19.10 1.24 -2.06
C VAL A 429 18.33 2.36 -2.79
N VAL A 430 18.30 3.57 -2.26
CA VAL A 430 17.71 4.75 -2.93
C VAL A 430 18.40 5.03 -4.27
N ALA A 431 19.72 4.89 -4.34
CA ALA A 431 20.46 5.20 -5.56
C ALA A 431 20.44 4.06 -6.60
N ASN A 432 20.51 2.81 -6.17
CA ASN A 432 20.86 1.66 -7.01
C ASN A 432 19.86 0.50 -6.94
N SER A 433 18.81 0.61 -6.13
CA SER A 433 17.89 -0.49 -5.82
C SER A 433 18.63 -1.69 -5.19
N VAL A 434 18.02 -2.88 -5.19
CA VAL A 434 18.60 -4.11 -4.63
C VAL A 434 18.97 -5.05 -5.77
N GLN A 435 19.98 -4.67 -6.58
CA GLN A 435 20.33 -5.36 -7.82
C GLN A 435 21.66 -6.13 -7.76
N ASN A 436 22.59 -5.77 -6.88
CA ASN A 436 23.93 -6.38 -6.83
C ASN A 436 24.02 -7.49 -5.78
N ALA A 437 23.63 -7.18 -4.56
CA ALA A 437 23.58 -8.12 -3.43
C ALA A 437 22.15 -8.22 -2.91
N THR A 438 21.83 -9.33 -2.28
CA THR A 438 20.54 -9.44 -1.58
C THR A 438 20.53 -8.56 -0.34
N ASP A 439 19.39 -8.00 0.00
CA ASP A 439 19.15 -7.32 1.26
C ASP A 439 18.47 -8.26 2.26
N VAL A 440 19.05 -8.40 3.45
CA VAL A 440 18.39 -9.05 4.58
C VAL A 440 18.02 -7.95 5.56
N GLY A 441 16.83 -7.39 5.37
CA GLY A 441 16.33 -6.27 6.16
C GLY A 441 15.68 -6.72 7.47
N VAL A 442 15.55 -5.81 8.42
CA VAL A 442 14.92 -6.05 9.73
C VAL A 442 14.13 -4.85 10.23
N LEU A 443 12.95 -5.12 10.79
CA LEU A 443 12.17 -4.20 11.61
C LEU A 443 11.84 -4.87 12.94
N ALA A 444 12.00 -4.16 14.07
CA ALA A 444 11.65 -4.69 15.38
C ALA A 444 10.81 -3.71 16.20
N SER A 445 9.91 -4.27 17.00
CA SER A 445 9.10 -3.52 17.95
C SER A 445 9.04 -4.18 19.31
N SER A 446 8.81 -3.37 20.35
CA SER A 446 8.60 -3.83 21.71
C SER A 446 7.36 -3.14 22.30
N ASP A 447 6.44 -3.95 22.80
CA ASP A 447 5.23 -3.50 23.46
C ASP A 447 5.30 -3.88 24.94
N GLU A 448 5.63 -2.90 25.77
CA GLU A 448 5.79 -3.10 27.21
C GLU A 448 4.47 -3.50 27.87
N SER A 449 3.32 -3.03 27.36
CA SER A 449 2.00 -3.30 27.93
C SER A 449 1.62 -4.78 27.83
N SER A 450 2.02 -5.43 26.75
CA SER A 450 1.77 -6.86 26.49
C SER A 450 2.98 -7.75 26.78
N GLY A 451 4.16 -7.18 27.07
CA GLY A 451 5.42 -7.91 27.21
C GLY A 451 5.89 -8.58 25.93
N LYS A 452 5.51 -8.04 24.77
CA LYS A 452 5.77 -8.62 23.45
C LYS A 452 6.93 -7.92 22.76
N VAL A 453 7.85 -8.71 22.18
CA VAL A 453 8.85 -8.23 21.20
C VAL A 453 8.58 -8.92 19.88
N ALA A 454 8.46 -8.13 18.80
CA ALA A 454 8.25 -8.63 17.44
C ALA A 454 9.43 -8.24 16.55
N VAL A 455 9.93 -9.19 15.77
CA VAL A 455 11.06 -9.00 14.86
C VAL A 455 10.69 -9.53 13.49
N MET A 456 10.49 -8.63 12.53
CA MET A 456 10.25 -8.97 11.13
C MET A 456 11.56 -8.92 10.36
N ILE A 457 11.83 -9.94 9.56
CA ILE A 457 13.04 -10.10 8.75
C ILE A 457 12.61 -10.53 7.35
N TRP A 458 13.15 -9.89 6.33
CA TRP A 458 12.91 -10.27 4.93
C TRP A 458 14.22 -10.44 4.19
N HIS A 459 14.20 -11.28 3.15
CA HIS A 459 15.33 -11.52 2.27
C HIS A 459 14.93 -11.12 0.85
N TYR A 460 15.44 -10.01 0.37
CA TYR A 460 14.97 -9.35 -0.85
C TYR A 460 16.08 -9.19 -1.90
N HIS A 461 15.69 -9.22 -3.17
CA HIS A 461 16.44 -8.81 -4.34
C HIS A 461 15.47 -8.36 -5.43
N ASP A 462 15.88 -7.45 -6.32
CA ASP A 462 15.00 -7.00 -7.41
C ASP A 462 14.71 -8.12 -8.42
N ASP A 463 15.69 -9.00 -8.72
CA ASP A 463 15.45 -10.13 -9.62
C ASP A 463 14.69 -11.26 -8.90
N ASP A 464 13.69 -11.82 -9.57
CA ASP A 464 12.94 -13.00 -9.12
C ASP A 464 13.66 -14.34 -9.42
N LEU A 465 14.97 -14.28 -9.58
CA LEU A 465 15.82 -15.44 -9.83
C LEU A 465 16.17 -16.21 -8.54
N PRO A 466 16.34 -17.53 -8.63
CA PRO A 466 16.77 -18.33 -7.48
C PRO A 466 18.10 -17.84 -6.90
N LYS A 467 18.18 -17.73 -5.59
CA LYS A 467 19.38 -17.37 -4.84
C LYS A 467 19.49 -18.27 -3.60
N PRO A 468 20.71 -18.43 -3.03
CA PRO A 468 20.89 -19.20 -1.79
C PRO A 468 20.08 -18.60 -0.63
N ASP A 469 19.57 -19.48 0.22
CA ASP A 469 18.94 -19.07 1.49
C ASP A 469 19.90 -18.29 2.38
N ALA A 470 19.42 -17.23 3.00
CA ALA A 470 20.14 -16.55 4.06
C ALA A 470 20.09 -17.38 5.35
N GLN A 471 21.27 -17.72 5.90
CA GLN A 471 21.38 -18.35 7.21
C GLN A 471 21.46 -17.25 8.27
N ILE A 472 20.44 -17.13 9.13
CA ILE A 472 20.26 -15.98 10.01
C ILE A 472 20.36 -16.41 11.47
N GLU A 473 21.17 -15.69 12.26
CA GLU A 473 21.21 -15.74 13.71
C GLU A 473 20.60 -14.44 14.26
N VAL A 474 19.57 -14.57 15.08
CA VAL A 474 18.85 -13.43 15.68
C VAL A 474 19.19 -13.37 17.16
N ASP A 475 19.87 -12.30 17.56
CA ASP A 475 20.23 -11.97 18.93
C ASP A 475 19.27 -10.89 19.47
N VAL A 476 18.46 -11.22 20.47
CA VAL A 476 17.56 -10.28 21.13
C VAL A 476 18.09 -9.97 22.51
N HIS A 477 18.34 -8.71 22.79
CA HIS A 477 18.79 -8.14 24.05
C HIS A 477 17.72 -7.27 24.69
N GLY A 478 17.90 -6.90 25.95
CA GLY A 478 17.03 -5.94 26.65
C GLY A 478 15.69 -6.51 27.09
N LEU A 479 15.53 -7.83 27.11
CA LEU A 479 14.37 -8.49 27.71
C LEU A 479 14.35 -8.32 29.23
N THR A 480 13.19 -8.48 29.87
CA THR A 480 13.07 -8.39 31.32
C THR A 480 14.04 -9.34 32.01
N LYS A 481 14.93 -8.80 32.86
CA LYS A 481 16.02 -9.57 33.51
C LYS A 481 15.57 -10.81 34.27
N ASN A 482 14.35 -10.78 34.83
CA ASN A 482 13.79 -11.91 35.57
C ASN A 482 13.06 -12.94 34.68
N CYS A 483 12.90 -12.65 33.40
CA CYS A 483 12.32 -13.59 32.44
C CYS A 483 13.31 -14.73 32.18
N LYS A 484 12.90 -15.98 32.43
CA LYS A 484 13.73 -17.17 32.19
C LYS A 484 13.47 -17.81 30.84
N SER A 485 12.31 -17.56 30.25
CA SER A 485 11.93 -18.07 28.94
C SER A 485 10.80 -17.26 28.36
N VAL A 486 10.75 -17.13 27.06
CA VAL A 486 9.66 -16.53 26.29
C VAL A 486 8.99 -17.58 25.40
N LYS A 487 7.74 -17.36 25.06
CA LYS A 487 7.05 -18.12 24.02
C LYS A 487 7.40 -17.49 22.67
N LEU A 488 8.00 -18.26 21.76
CA LEU A 488 8.27 -17.86 20.37
C LEU A 488 7.19 -18.42 19.46
N THR A 489 6.51 -17.51 18.74
CA THR A 489 5.70 -17.83 17.56
C THR A 489 6.42 -17.31 16.32
N HIS A 490 6.68 -18.19 15.33
CA HIS A 490 7.39 -17.86 14.11
C HIS A 490 6.45 -17.96 12.91
N TYR A 491 5.98 -16.81 12.41
CA TYR A 491 5.20 -16.70 11.17
C TYR A 491 6.12 -16.61 9.96
N ARG A 492 5.66 -17.11 8.82
CA ARG A 492 6.45 -17.14 7.59
C ARG A 492 5.58 -16.88 6.36
N ILE A 493 6.14 -16.13 5.39
CA ILE A 493 5.69 -16.08 4.01
C ILE A 493 6.85 -16.58 3.15
N ASP A 494 6.66 -17.68 2.45
CA ASP A 494 7.58 -18.23 1.45
C ASP A 494 6.81 -19.17 0.51
N ASP A 495 7.49 -19.93 -0.34
CA ASP A 495 6.84 -20.86 -1.27
C ASP A 495 5.97 -21.92 -0.58
N ASN A 496 6.27 -22.26 0.67
CA ASN A 496 5.61 -23.34 1.42
C ASN A 496 4.69 -22.85 2.53
N HIS A 497 4.69 -21.55 2.84
CA HIS A 497 3.92 -21.00 3.95
C HIS A 497 3.19 -19.71 3.56
N SER A 498 1.93 -19.59 3.98
CA SER A 498 1.08 -18.41 3.76
C SER A 498 0.97 -18.05 2.27
N ASN A 499 0.90 -19.06 1.40
CA ASN A 499 1.01 -18.93 -0.04
C ASN A 499 0.01 -19.85 -0.76
N SER A 500 -1.16 -19.31 -1.03
CA SER A 500 -2.20 -19.99 -1.79
C SER A 500 -1.85 -20.17 -3.27
N TYR A 501 -0.98 -19.31 -3.82
CA TYR A 501 -0.59 -19.35 -5.23
C TYR A 501 0.24 -20.60 -5.56
N THR A 502 1.27 -20.91 -4.78
CA THR A 502 2.04 -22.14 -4.96
C THR A 502 1.15 -23.38 -4.85
N THR A 503 0.28 -23.41 -3.83
CA THR A 503 -0.69 -24.50 -3.67
C THR A 503 -1.62 -24.63 -4.89
N TRP A 504 -2.08 -23.53 -5.47
CA TRP A 504 -2.90 -23.52 -6.68
C TRP A 504 -2.15 -24.07 -7.89
N LEU A 505 -0.87 -23.69 -8.07
CA LEU A 505 -0.01 -24.24 -9.14
C LEU A 505 0.17 -25.76 -8.99
N GLU A 506 0.43 -26.25 -7.77
CA GLU A 506 0.57 -27.68 -7.46
C GLU A 506 -0.70 -28.50 -7.75
N MET A 507 -1.88 -27.86 -7.63
CA MET A 507 -3.18 -28.45 -8.00
C MET A 507 -3.44 -28.48 -9.51
N GLY A 508 -2.52 -27.97 -10.35
CA GLY A 508 -2.69 -27.87 -11.80
C GLY A 508 -3.51 -26.65 -12.23
N SER A 509 -3.50 -25.59 -11.45
CA SER A 509 -4.06 -24.27 -11.76
C SER A 509 -5.57 -24.28 -12.08
N PRO A 510 -6.43 -24.90 -11.24
CA PRO A 510 -7.84 -25.03 -11.54
C PRO A 510 -8.56 -23.68 -11.56
N GLN A 511 -9.30 -23.40 -12.66
CA GLN A 511 -10.18 -22.22 -12.75
C GLN A 511 -11.61 -22.50 -12.25
N GLN A 512 -11.89 -23.77 -11.92
CA GLN A 512 -13.13 -24.21 -11.27
C GLN A 512 -12.76 -25.21 -10.16
N PRO A 513 -12.15 -24.72 -9.06
CA PRO A 513 -11.73 -25.59 -7.97
C PRO A 513 -12.94 -26.30 -7.36
N THR A 514 -12.78 -27.57 -7.00
CA THR A 514 -13.76 -28.29 -6.19
C THR A 514 -13.85 -27.64 -4.79
N THR A 515 -14.89 -27.94 -4.04
CA THR A 515 -15.03 -27.43 -2.66
C THR A 515 -13.81 -27.77 -1.80
N GLU A 516 -13.28 -28.99 -1.94
CA GLU A 516 -12.09 -29.43 -1.20
C GLU A 516 -10.84 -28.65 -1.63
N GLN A 517 -10.65 -28.43 -2.94
CA GLN A 517 -9.54 -27.61 -3.46
C GLN A 517 -9.66 -26.16 -2.97
N TYR A 518 -10.87 -25.59 -3.01
CA TYR A 518 -11.11 -24.23 -2.53
C TYR A 518 -10.75 -24.08 -1.03
N GLU A 519 -11.20 -25.01 -0.17
CA GLU A 519 -10.86 -24.96 1.26
C GLU A 519 -9.37 -25.17 1.52
N THR A 520 -8.69 -25.97 0.70
CA THR A 520 -7.23 -26.13 0.77
C THR A 520 -6.52 -24.82 0.41
N LEU A 521 -6.94 -24.16 -0.67
CA LEU A 521 -6.41 -22.85 -1.07
C LEU A 521 -6.67 -21.77 -0.01
N ARG A 522 -7.89 -21.75 0.53
CA ARG A 522 -8.27 -20.83 1.60
C ARG A 522 -7.38 -21.01 2.84
N THR A 523 -7.08 -22.26 3.20
CA THR A 523 -6.18 -22.58 4.32
C THR A 523 -4.74 -22.20 4.03
N ALA A 524 -4.24 -22.44 2.82
CA ALA A 524 -2.89 -22.09 2.39
C ALA A 524 -2.65 -20.59 2.34
N GLY A 525 -3.70 -19.81 2.03
CA GLY A 525 -3.65 -18.34 2.02
C GLY A 525 -3.57 -17.67 3.39
N GLN A 526 -3.93 -18.38 4.48
CA GLN A 526 -3.87 -17.81 5.82
C GLN A 526 -2.44 -17.62 6.31
N LEU A 527 -2.20 -16.65 7.21
CA LEU A 527 -0.90 -16.44 7.83
C LEU A 527 -0.50 -17.66 8.68
N GLN A 528 0.52 -18.38 8.24
CA GLN A 528 0.97 -19.64 8.80
C GLN A 528 2.21 -19.48 9.66
N THR A 529 2.40 -20.44 10.58
CA THR A 529 3.61 -20.57 11.40
C THR A 529 4.47 -21.73 10.88
N VAL A 530 5.80 -21.54 10.90
CA VAL A 530 6.79 -22.58 10.51
C VAL A 530 6.66 -23.84 11.38
N SER A 531 6.28 -23.65 12.65
CA SER A 531 6.10 -24.76 13.59
C SER A 531 5.20 -24.31 14.75
N ARG A 532 4.78 -25.25 15.57
CA ARG A 532 4.08 -24.90 16.83
C ARG A 532 4.95 -23.98 17.68
N ALA A 533 4.31 -23.03 18.37
CA ALA A 533 4.99 -22.10 19.29
C ALA A 533 5.83 -22.89 20.32
N LYS A 534 7.06 -22.43 20.57
CA LYS A 534 8.00 -23.07 21.47
C LYS A 534 8.52 -22.11 22.52
N ARG A 535 8.96 -22.65 23.67
CA ARG A 535 9.67 -21.84 24.67
C ARG A 535 11.15 -21.72 24.29
N VAL A 536 11.64 -20.48 24.32
CA VAL A 536 13.05 -20.14 24.14
C VAL A 536 13.60 -19.66 25.48
N ARG A 537 14.77 -20.17 25.86
CA ARG A 537 15.44 -19.77 27.12
C ARG A 537 15.96 -18.34 27.00
N VAL A 538 15.77 -17.59 28.07
CA VAL A 538 16.36 -16.25 28.25
C VAL A 538 17.43 -16.35 29.34
N THR A 539 18.60 -15.76 29.09
CA THR A 539 19.71 -15.74 30.05
C THR A 539 20.24 -14.31 30.15
N GLY A 540 20.12 -13.70 31.34
CA GLY A 540 20.58 -12.33 31.56
C GLY A 540 19.81 -11.24 30.78
N GLY A 541 18.58 -11.53 30.31
CA GLY A 541 17.80 -10.64 29.46
C GLY A 541 18.09 -10.78 27.95
N GLU A 542 18.76 -11.87 27.57
CA GLU A 542 19.18 -12.15 26.18
C GLU A 542 18.68 -13.52 25.71
N LEU A 543 18.39 -13.63 24.44
CA LEU A 543 18.09 -14.89 23.77
C LEU A 543 18.70 -14.91 22.35
N ARG A 544 18.88 -16.12 21.85
CA ARG A 544 19.34 -16.37 20.47
C ARG A 544 18.49 -17.42 19.78
N VAL A 545 18.14 -17.17 18.53
CA VAL A 545 17.45 -18.13 17.65
C VAL A 545 18.07 -18.09 16.26
N SER A 546 18.03 -19.23 15.56
CA SER A 546 18.54 -19.34 14.19
C SER A 546 17.45 -19.80 13.26
N LEU A 547 17.46 -19.30 12.01
CA LEU A 547 16.55 -19.69 10.93
C LEU A 547 17.25 -19.61 9.57
N SER A 548 16.75 -20.39 8.61
CA SER A 548 17.02 -20.21 7.18
C SER A 548 15.89 -19.41 6.56
N LEU A 549 16.20 -18.45 5.69
CA LEU A 549 15.24 -17.60 5.02
C LEU A 549 15.51 -17.61 3.51
N PRO A 550 14.61 -18.22 2.70
CA PRO A 550 14.78 -18.23 1.26
C PRO A 550 14.68 -16.83 0.68
N ILE A 551 15.17 -16.67 -0.55
CA ILE A 551 14.98 -15.42 -1.29
C ILE A 551 13.49 -15.09 -1.40
N HIS A 552 13.11 -13.83 -1.30
CA HIS A 552 11.74 -13.31 -1.19
C HIS A 552 10.92 -13.85 -0.01
N GLY A 553 11.56 -14.62 0.90
CA GLY A 553 10.92 -15.02 2.14
C GLY A 553 10.83 -13.87 3.14
N THR A 554 9.75 -13.88 3.94
CA THR A 554 9.56 -12.96 5.08
C THR A 554 9.21 -13.75 6.33
N SER A 555 9.87 -13.46 7.44
CA SER A 555 9.63 -14.05 8.75
C SER A 555 9.22 -13.00 9.76
N LEU A 556 8.24 -13.33 10.61
CA LEU A 556 7.93 -12.55 11.81
C LEU A 556 8.11 -13.44 13.04
N LEU A 557 9.06 -13.09 13.90
CA LEU A 557 9.31 -13.72 15.18
C LEU A 557 8.60 -12.91 16.27
N VAL A 558 7.66 -13.52 16.97
CA VAL A 558 6.94 -12.89 18.09
C VAL A 558 7.34 -13.60 19.37
N PHE A 559 7.98 -12.85 20.29
CA PHE A 559 8.41 -13.28 21.60
C PHE A 559 7.45 -12.71 22.65
N GLU A 560 6.76 -13.59 23.39
CA GLU A 560 5.84 -13.24 24.47
C GLU A 560 6.45 -13.66 25.81
N GLN A 561 6.61 -12.70 26.74
CA GLN A 561 7.20 -12.93 28.07
C GLN A 561 6.21 -13.55 29.06
#